data_44c9c54cc4156845586237463c5fd00c
#
_entry.id   44c9c54cc4156845586237463c5fd00c
#
_cell.length_a   1.000
_cell.length_b   1.000
_cell.length_c   1.000
_cell.angle_alpha   90.00
_cell.angle_beta   90.00
_cell.angle_gamma   90.00
#
_symmetry.space_group_name_H-M   'P 1'
#
loop_
_entity.id
_entity.type
_entity.pdbx_description
1 polymer ?
#
loop_
_entity_poly.entity_id
_entity_poly.type
_entity_poly.pdbx_seq_one_letter_code
_entity_poly.pdbx_strand_id
1 'polypeptide(L)'
;KVVKFQERMNSGNIDRILDQGWDVIVDGVDNFPTRYLLNDATVWRKIPVVHGSIFRFDGQVTTFLTGKGPCYRCLYPEPPPAHLAPSCAEAGVLGVLPGIIGTIQATEAIKLLLGQGDPLIGRLLTYDSLKMTFRTLKLRRDPECPVCGDSPTIKSYIDYEGFCSR
;
A
#
# COMPACT_ATOMS: atom_id res chain seq x y z
N LYS A 1 -18.25 -15.11 3.57
CA LYS A 1 -19.05 -14.53 2.45
C LYS A 1 -18.11 -13.68 1.58
N VAL A 2 -18.11 -13.90 0.26
CA VAL A 2 -17.33 -13.10 -0.70
C VAL A 2 -18.26 -12.03 -1.31
N VAL A 3 -17.82 -10.77 -1.31
CA VAL A 3 -18.48 -9.65 -2.02
C VAL A 3 -17.57 -9.24 -3.18
N LYS A 4 -18.12 -9.18 -4.40
CA LYS A 4 -17.37 -8.83 -5.61
C LYS A 4 -17.79 -7.44 -6.09
N PHE A 5 -16.80 -6.61 -6.43
CA PHE A 5 -16.99 -5.33 -7.10
C PHE A 5 -16.34 -5.42 -8.48
N GLN A 6 -17.15 -5.51 -9.56
CA GLN A 6 -16.66 -5.61 -10.94
C GLN A 6 -16.49 -4.22 -11.55
N GLU A 7 -15.66 -3.41 -10.91
CA GLU A 7 -15.43 -2.03 -11.31
C GLU A 7 -14.03 -1.59 -10.90
N ARG A 8 -13.44 -0.66 -11.63
CA ARG A 8 -12.19 -0.03 -11.26
C ARG A 8 -12.44 0.92 -10.07
N MET A 9 -11.65 0.76 -9.02
CA MET A 9 -11.69 1.67 -7.86
C MET A 9 -11.27 3.08 -8.27
N ASN A 10 -12.07 4.07 -7.90
CA ASN A 10 -11.83 5.49 -8.16
C ASN A 10 -12.46 6.34 -7.05
N SER A 11 -12.25 7.67 -7.09
CA SER A 11 -12.76 8.60 -6.08
C SER A 11 -14.29 8.61 -5.95
N GLY A 12 -15.03 8.17 -6.97
CA GLY A 12 -16.49 8.14 -6.96
C GLY A 12 -17.09 6.88 -6.30
N ASN A 13 -16.32 5.80 -6.16
CA ASN A 13 -16.85 4.53 -5.65
C ASN A 13 -16.12 3.99 -4.41
N ILE A 14 -14.94 4.51 -4.07
CA ILE A 14 -14.12 3.97 -2.98
C ILE A 14 -14.84 4.04 -1.63
N ASP A 15 -15.60 5.10 -1.36
CA ASP A 15 -16.34 5.25 -0.12
C ASP A 15 -17.35 4.12 0.06
N ARG A 16 -18.15 3.83 -0.96
CA ARG A 16 -19.11 2.74 -0.96
C ARG A 16 -18.44 1.36 -0.75
N ILE A 17 -17.22 1.19 -1.26
CA ILE A 17 -16.45 -0.05 -1.10
C ILE A 17 -15.93 -0.15 0.34
N LEU A 18 -15.34 0.93 0.87
CA LEU A 18 -14.72 0.93 2.20
C LEU A 18 -15.75 0.95 3.33
N ASP A 19 -16.92 1.52 3.12
CA ASP A 19 -17.99 1.62 4.13
C ASP A 19 -18.69 0.27 4.41
N GLN A 20 -18.24 -0.83 3.81
CA GLN A 20 -18.69 -2.19 4.15
C GLN A 20 -18.18 -2.70 5.51
N GLY A 21 -17.28 -1.97 6.18
CA GLY A 21 -16.77 -2.30 7.52
C GLY A 21 -15.65 -3.32 7.48
N TRP A 22 -14.58 -3.05 6.72
CA TRP A 22 -13.40 -3.91 6.64
C TRP A 22 -12.48 -3.72 7.86
N ASP A 23 -12.04 -4.80 8.47
CA ASP A 23 -11.07 -4.81 9.58
C ASP A 23 -9.63 -4.61 9.09
N VAL A 24 -9.33 -5.03 7.86
CA VAL A 24 -8.01 -4.92 7.23
C VAL A 24 -8.16 -4.97 5.71
N ILE A 25 -7.28 -4.26 5.02
CA ILE A 25 -7.17 -4.31 3.57
C ILE A 25 -5.82 -4.90 3.20
N VAL A 26 -5.82 -5.84 2.26
CA VAL A 26 -4.61 -6.38 1.64
C VAL A 26 -4.46 -5.72 0.27
N ASP A 27 -3.42 -4.89 0.11
CA ASP A 27 -3.17 -4.13 -1.11
C ASP A 27 -2.39 -4.97 -2.12
N GLY A 28 -3.07 -5.38 -3.19
CA GLY A 28 -2.48 -6.02 -4.38
C GLY A 28 -2.57 -5.13 -5.63
N VAL A 29 -2.65 -3.82 -5.45
CA VAL A 29 -2.79 -2.84 -6.54
C VAL A 29 -1.50 -2.76 -7.36
N ASP A 30 -1.64 -2.66 -8.68
CA ASP A 30 -0.54 -2.62 -9.66
C ASP A 30 -0.34 -1.25 -10.32
N ASN A 31 -1.06 -0.22 -9.86
CA ASN A 31 -0.96 1.14 -10.40
C ASN A 31 -0.94 2.21 -9.31
N PHE A 32 -0.23 3.31 -9.56
CA PHE A 32 -0.05 4.37 -8.58
C PHE A 32 -1.34 5.13 -8.25
N PRO A 33 -2.19 5.56 -9.22
CA PRO A 33 -3.41 6.30 -8.91
C PRO A 33 -4.29 5.60 -7.89
N THR A 34 -4.58 4.31 -8.09
CA THR A 34 -5.39 3.52 -7.17
C THR A 34 -4.70 3.34 -5.82
N ARG A 35 -3.38 3.20 -5.78
CA ARG A 35 -2.61 3.04 -4.54
C ARG A 35 -2.62 4.29 -3.68
N TYR A 36 -2.43 5.48 -4.28
CA TYR A 36 -2.55 6.75 -3.54
C TYR A 36 -3.99 7.00 -3.06
N LEU A 37 -4.98 6.73 -3.90
CA LEU A 37 -6.39 6.82 -3.53
C LEU A 37 -6.71 5.91 -2.33
N LEU A 38 -6.29 4.64 -2.39
CA LEU A 38 -6.50 3.67 -1.32
C LEU A 38 -5.83 4.13 -0.02
N ASN A 39 -4.57 4.59 -0.10
CA ASN A 39 -3.85 5.13 1.06
C ASN A 39 -4.63 6.26 1.72
N ASP A 40 -5.02 7.28 0.95
CA ASP A 40 -5.65 8.47 1.50
C ASP A 40 -6.99 8.12 2.14
N ALA A 41 -7.82 7.34 1.46
CA ALA A 41 -9.11 6.89 1.96
C ALA A 41 -9.01 6.06 3.25
N THR A 42 -8.00 5.18 3.35
CA THR A 42 -7.80 4.32 4.52
C THR A 42 -7.17 5.06 5.69
N VAL A 43 -6.31 6.06 5.44
CA VAL A 43 -5.78 6.95 6.48
C VAL A 43 -6.92 7.70 7.18
N TRP A 44 -7.85 8.29 6.44
CA TRP A 44 -8.99 9.01 7.00
C TRP A 44 -9.94 8.11 7.77
N ARG A 45 -10.11 6.85 7.34
CA ARG A 45 -10.95 5.83 8.00
C ARG A 45 -10.23 5.05 9.10
N LYS A 46 -8.91 5.22 9.22
CA LYS A 46 -8.05 4.47 10.15
C LYS A 46 -8.13 2.95 9.93
N ILE A 47 -8.35 2.51 8.68
CA ILE A 47 -8.36 1.09 8.32
C ILE A 47 -6.91 0.65 8.07
N PRO A 48 -6.44 -0.44 8.70
CA PRO A 48 -5.10 -0.99 8.44
C PRO A 48 -4.98 -1.47 7.00
N VAL A 49 -3.82 -1.19 6.37
CA VAL A 49 -3.50 -1.68 5.03
C VAL A 49 -2.22 -2.50 5.09
N VAL A 50 -2.29 -3.75 4.68
CA VAL A 50 -1.12 -4.58 4.43
C VAL A 50 -0.70 -4.40 2.98
N HIS A 51 0.30 -3.53 2.80
CA HIS A 51 0.84 -3.18 1.50
C HIS A 51 1.84 -4.22 1.02
N GLY A 52 1.68 -4.69 -0.22
CA GLY A 52 2.66 -5.48 -0.96
C GLY A 52 2.92 -4.86 -2.32
N SER A 53 4.16 -4.93 -2.76
CA SER A 53 4.57 -4.46 -4.08
C SER A 53 5.68 -5.33 -4.62
N ILE A 54 5.67 -5.54 -5.93
CA ILE A 54 6.65 -6.32 -6.65
C ILE A 54 7.12 -5.55 -7.88
N PHE A 55 8.39 -5.70 -8.23
CA PHE A 55 8.97 -5.13 -9.42
C PHE A 55 10.12 -6.01 -9.91
N ARG A 56 10.04 -6.54 -11.13
CA ARG A 56 11.01 -7.45 -11.72
C ARG A 56 11.33 -8.64 -10.81
N PHE A 57 12.40 -8.56 -10.01
CA PHE A 57 12.89 -9.60 -9.11
C PHE A 57 12.81 -9.21 -7.63
N ASP A 58 12.32 -8.02 -7.35
CA ASP A 58 12.24 -7.46 -6.01
C ASP A 58 10.80 -7.42 -5.49
N GLY A 59 10.65 -7.65 -4.20
CA GLY A 59 9.38 -7.51 -3.50
C GLY A 59 9.52 -6.69 -2.23
N GLN A 60 8.42 -6.10 -1.79
CA GLN A 60 8.37 -5.38 -0.52
C GLN A 60 7.01 -5.53 0.15
N VAL A 61 7.03 -5.54 1.49
CA VAL A 61 5.82 -5.60 2.32
C VAL A 61 5.97 -4.66 3.51
N THR A 62 4.89 -3.97 3.86
CA THR A 62 4.77 -3.20 5.10
C THR A 62 3.31 -3.14 5.53
N THR A 63 3.07 -2.76 6.79
CA THR A 63 1.72 -2.52 7.30
C THR A 63 1.56 -1.05 7.64
N PHE A 64 0.63 -0.38 6.97
CA PHE A 64 0.25 1.00 7.27
C PHE A 64 -0.93 1.01 8.25
N LEU A 65 -0.76 1.69 9.38
CA LEU A 65 -1.80 1.86 10.38
C LEU A 65 -1.73 3.27 10.95
N THR A 66 -2.72 4.07 10.62
CA THR A 66 -2.82 5.48 11.04
C THR A 66 -2.78 5.61 12.56
N GLY A 67 -1.94 6.51 13.06
CA GLY A 67 -1.73 6.76 14.50
C GLY A 67 -0.71 5.82 15.15
N LYS A 68 -0.27 4.74 14.49
CA LYS A 68 0.77 3.83 15.00
C LYS A 68 2.04 3.81 14.14
N GLY A 69 1.98 4.31 12.91
CA GLY A 69 3.12 4.30 12.00
C GLY A 69 2.93 5.24 10.80
N PRO A 70 3.84 5.17 9.82
CA PRO A 70 3.74 5.94 8.58
C PRO A 70 2.56 5.48 7.73
N CYS A 71 2.18 6.29 6.73
CA CYS A 71 1.32 5.88 5.62
C CYS A 71 2.16 5.74 4.33
N TYR A 72 1.52 5.35 3.24
CA TYR A 72 2.21 5.20 1.94
C TYR A 72 2.88 6.50 1.48
N ARG A 73 2.25 7.67 1.70
CA ARG A 73 2.83 8.98 1.34
C ARG A 73 4.02 9.39 2.20
N CYS A 74 4.19 8.84 3.40
CA CYS A 74 5.43 9.04 4.17
C CYS A 74 6.63 8.34 3.52
N LEU A 75 6.38 7.23 2.81
CA LEU A 75 7.41 6.47 2.10
C LEU A 75 7.61 7.01 0.68
N TYR A 76 6.51 7.33 0.00
CA TYR A 76 6.48 7.81 -1.37
C TYR A 76 5.59 9.07 -1.43
N PRO A 77 6.13 10.26 -1.16
CA PRO A 77 5.37 11.52 -1.19
C PRO A 77 4.75 11.81 -2.57
N GLU A 78 5.48 11.46 -3.62
CA GLU A 78 5.10 11.62 -5.02
C GLU A 78 5.36 10.32 -5.78
N PRO A 79 4.61 10.05 -6.86
CA PRO A 79 4.88 8.91 -7.72
C PRO A 79 6.22 9.12 -8.44
N PRO A 80 6.94 8.03 -8.74
CA PRO A 80 8.14 8.13 -9.56
C PRO A 80 7.77 8.61 -10.97
N PRO A 81 8.67 9.33 -11.66
CA PRO A 81 8.49 9.68 -13.07
C PRO A 81 8.16 8.44 -13.91
N ALA A 82 7.21 8.57 -14.84
CA ALA A 82 6.70 7.43 -15.61
C ALA A 82 7.80 6.59 -16.31
N HIS A 83 8.87 7.24 -16.79
CA HIS A 83 9.99 6.57 -17.44
C HIS A 83 10.87 5.72 -16.49
N LEU A 84 10.79 5.94 -15.17
CA LEU A 84 11.53 5.18 -14.15
C LEU A 84 10.69 4.05 -13.52
N ALA A 85 9.41 4.02 -13.76
CA ALA A 85 8.50 3.04 -13.20
C ALA A 85 7.58 2.44 -14.27
N PRO A 86 8.14 1.68 -15.23
CA PRO A 86 7.34 0.98 -16.22
C PRO A 86 6.35 0.03 -15.52
N SER A 87 5.21 -0.20 -16.16
CA SER A 87 4.21 -1.15 -15.66
C SER A 87 4.79 -2.57 -15.55
N CYS A 88 4.17 -3.43 -14.76
CA CYS A 88 4.55 -4.85 -14.66
C CYS A 88 4.49 -5.56 -16.02
N ALA A 89 3.60 -5.13 -16.91
CA ALA A 89 3.49 -5.67 -18.26
C ALA A 89 4.69 -5.31 -19.14
N GLU A 90 5.26 -4.12 -18.96
CA GLU A 90 6.42 -3.64 -19.72
C GLU A 90 7.75 -4.14 -19.13
N ALA A 91 7.88 -4.10 -17.80
CA ALA A 91 9.12 -4.46 -17.11
C ALA A 91 9.31 -5.98 -16.93
N GLY A 92 8.20 -6.73 -16.97
CA GLY A 92 8.15 -8.11 -16.56
C GLY A 92 8.24 -8.30 -15.03
N VAL A 93 7.76 -9.43 -14.55
CA VAL A 93 7.82 -9.81 -13.13
C VAL A 93 8.11 -11.30 -13.03
N LEU A 94 8.99 -11.70 -12.11
CA LEU A 94 9.22 -13.11 -11.78
C LEU A 94 7.90 -13.72 -11.23
N GLY A 95 7.29 -14.67 -11.97
CA GLY A 95 5.93 -15.17 -11.73
C GLY A 95 5.68 -15.82 -10.36
N VAL A 96 6.72 -16.25 -9.63
CA VAL A 96 6.60 -16.79 -8.27
C VAL A 96 6.63 -15.70 -7.19
N LEU A 97 7.07 -14.50 -7.53
CA LEU A 97 7.26 -13.40 -6.57
C LEU A 97 5.95 -12.95 -5.91
N PRO A 98 4.80 -12.83 -6.63
CA PRO A 98 3.51 -12.55 -6.02
C PRO A 98 3.11 -13.58 -4.96
N GLY A 99 3.48 -14.87 -5.14
CA GLY A 99 3.21 -15.93 -4.16
C GLY A 99 3.94 -15.68 -2.85
N ILE A 100 5.23 -15.32 -2.90
CA ILE A 100 6.05 -15.03 -1.70
C ILE A 100 5.50 -13.79 -0.99
N ILE A 101 5.35 -12.70 -1.70
CA ILE A 101 4.90 -11.42 -1.15
C ILE A 101 3.46 -11.52 -0.64
N GLY A 102 2.56 -12.14 -1.39
CA GLY A 102 1.15 -12.33 -0.99
C GLY A 102 1.00 -13.21 0.25
N THR A 103 1.84 -14.24 0.42
CA THR A 103 1.83 -15.07 1.63
C THR A 103 2.30 -14.28 2.86
N ILE A 104 3.31 -13.42 2.71
CA ILE A 104 3.74 -12.52 3.79
C ILE A 104 2.63 -11.52 4.12
N GLN A 105 1.96 -10.93 3.10
CA GLN A 105 0.82 -10.05 3.32
C GLN A 105 -0.32 -10.76 4.07
N ALA A 106 -0.64 -11.98 3.71
CA ALA A 106 -1.66 -12.78 4.40
C ALA A 106 -1.29 -13.01 5.88
N THR A 107 -0.01 -13.29 6.16
CA THR A 107 0.49 -13.44 7.53
C THR A 107 0.35 -12.15 8.33
N GLU A 108 0.67 -11.00 7.75
CA GLU A 108 0.49 -9.69 8.38
C GLU A 108 -0.99 -9.39 8.68
N ALA A 109 -1.88 -9.69 7.72
CA ALA A 109 -3.33 -9.53 7.92
C ALA A 109 -3.84 -10.40 9.07
N ILE A 110 -3.40 -11.66 9.15
CA ILE A 110 -3.77 -12.59 10.26
C ILE A 110 -3.27 -12.05 11.59
N LYS A 111 -2.04 -11.54 11.69
CA LYS A 111 -1.51 -10.94 12.93
C LYS A 111 -2.37 -9.76 13.40
N LEU A 112 -2.79 -8.90 12.48
CA LEU A 112 -3.68 -7.77 12.79
C LEU A 112 -5.04 -8.23 13.31
N LEU A 113 -5.65 -9.22 12.65
CA LEU A 113 -6.97 -9.74 13.01
C LEU A 113 -6.96 -10.49 14.35
N LEU A 114 -5.90 -11.22 14.64
CA LEU A 114 -5.74 -11.95 15.91
C LEU A 114 -5.22 -11.07 17.05
N GLY A 115 -4.70 -9.88 16.77
CA GLY A 115 -4.00 -9.07 17.76
C GLY A 115 -2.75 -9.74 18.31
N GLN A 116 -2.09 -10.59 17.50
CA GLN A 116 -0.95 -11.42 17.90
C GLN A 116 0.30 -11.07 17.10
N GLY A 117 1.46 -11.28 17.74
CA GLY A 117 2.76 -11.05 17.11
C GLY A 117 3.10 -9.57 16.96
N ASP A 118 4.07 -9.28 16.08
CA ASP A 118 4.61 -7.95 15.84
C ASP A 118 4.43 -7.61 14.35
N PRO A 119 3.33 -6.91 13.95
CA PRO A 119 3.10 -6.50 12.57
C PRO A 119 4.19 -5.56 12.03
N LEU A 120 4.37 -5.52 10.71
CA LEU A 120 5.36 -4.67 10.03
C LEU A 120 5.01 -3.16 10.05
N ILE A 121 4.41 -2.67 11.14
CA ILE A 121 4.12 -1.24 11.32
C ILE A 121 5.42 -0.49 11.55
N GLY A 122 5.69 0.53 10.74
CA GLY A 122 6.94 1.29 10.81
C GLY A 122 8.18 0.52 10.36
N ARG A 123 8.00 -0.57 9.63
CA ARG A 123 9.05 -1.40 9.04
C ARG A 123 8.71 -1.77 7.60
N LEU A 124 9.69 -1.70 6.71
CA LEU A 124 9.59 -2.18 5.33
C LEU A 124 10.43 -3.45 5.20
N LEU A 125 9.79 -4.58 4.95
CA LEU A 125 10.46 -5.80 4.54
C LEU A 125 10.71 -5.73 3.04
N THR A 126 11.95 -5.85 2.61
CA THR A 126 12.34 -5.98 1.20
C THR A 126 12.86 -7.38 0.94
N TYR A 127 12.58 -7.90 -0.25
CA TYR A 127 13.02 -9.21 -0.72
C TYR A 127 13.68 -9.09 -2.09
N ASP A 128 14.93 -9.51 -2.19
CA ASP A 128 15.67 -9.67 -3.44
C ASP A 128 15.66 -11.18 -3.80
N SER A 129 14.88 -11.55 -4.80
CA SER A 129 14.68 -12.95 -5.15
C SER A 129 15.91 -13.59 -5.84
N LEU A 130 16.75 -12.79 -6.49
CA LEU A 130 17.97 -13.31 -7.11
C LEU A 130 19.04 -13.67 -6.09
N LYS A 131 19.07 -12.94 -4.96
CA LYS A 131 20.00 -13.23 -3.85
C LYS A 131 19.36 -14.03 -2.73
N MET A 132 18.05 -14.29 -2.80
CA MET A 132 17.27 -14.94 -1.72
C MET A 132 17.47 -14.25 -0.36
N THR A 133 17.49 -12.92 -0.36
CA THR A 133 17.74 -12.14 0.86
C THR A 133 16.57 -11.29 1.23
N PHE A 134 16.28 -11.27 2.53
CA PHE A 134 15.32 -10.37 3.15
C PHE A 134 16.05 -9.30 3.95
N ARG A 135 15.57 -8.07 3.87
CA ARG A 135 16.04 -6.95 4.70
C ARG A 135 14.85 -6.22 5.30
N THR A 136 15.00 -5.78 6.54
CA THR A 136 14.01 -4.94 7.20
C THR A 136 14.56 -3.55 7.41
N LEU A 137 13.88 -2.56 6.85
CA LEU A 137 14.22 -1.15 6.97
C LEU A 137 13.23 -0.48 7.94
N LYS A 138 13.71 0.45 8.75
CA LYS A 138 12.85 1.25 9.62
C LYS A 138 12.17 2.34 8.80
N LEU A 139 10.84 2.41 8.88
CA LEU A 139 10.03 3.49 8.32
C LEU A 139 9.61 4.43 9.44
N ARG A 140 9.73 5.73 9.20
CA ARG A 140 9.26 6.76 10.12
C ARG A 140 8.05 7.47 9.53
N ARG A 141 7.11 7.84 10.39
CA ARG A 141 6.06 8.79 10.03
C ARG A 141 6.70 10.14 9.75
N ASP A 142 6.29 10.76 8.65
CA ASP A 142 6.68 12.12 8.33
C ASP A 142 5.70 13.10 9.00
N PRO A 143 6.17 14.00 9.89
CA PRO A 143 5.34 15.03 10.49
C PRO A 143 4.72 15.99 9.47
N GLU A 144 5.37 16.18 8.30
CA GLU A 144 4.90 17.05 7.22
C GLU A 144 4.11 16.30 6.15
N CYS A 145 3.83 15.00 6.35
CA CYS A 145 3.07 14.21 5.39
C CYS A 145 1.72 14.89 5.06
N PRO A 146 1.39 15.10 3.79
CA PRO A 146 0.21 15.86 3.38
C PRO A 146 -1.11 15.18 3.79
N VAL A 147 -1.12 13.90 4.16
CA VAL A 147 -2.33 13.15 4.52
C VAL A 147 -2.35 12.73 5.98
N CYS A 148 -1.25 12.18 6.52
CA CYS A 148 -1.22 11.69 7.90
C CYS A 148 -0.33 12.53 8.83
N GLY A 149 0.26 13.62 8.34
CA GLY A 149 1.14 14.52 9.11
C GLY A 149 0.41 15.30 10.20
N ASP A 150 1.15 16.17 10.89
CA ASP A 150 0.61 16.97 12.01
C ASP A 150 -0.33 18.09 11.51
N SER A 151 -0.11 18.55 10.27
CA SER A 151 -0.94 19.56 9.60
C SER A 151 -1.30 19.12 8.18
N PRO A 152 -2.17 18.11 8.01
CA PRO A 152 -2.45 17.54 6.70
C PRO A 152 -3.13 18.54 5.76
N THR A 153 -2.63 18.64 4.54
CA THR A 153 -3.14 19.52 3.48
C THR A 153 -4.13 18.84 2.55
N ILE A 154 -4.01 17.51 2.37
CA ILE A 154 -4.93 16.69 1.57
C ILE A 154 -5.98 16.09 2.50
N LYS A 155 -7.21 16.66 2.48
CA LYS A 155 -8.34 16.27 3.35
C LYS A 155 -9.52 15.70 2.57
N SER A 156 -9.43 15.66 1.26
CA SER A 156 -10.44 15.11 0.34
C SER A 156 -9.76 14.48 -0.85
N TYR A 157 -10.51 13.71 -1.64
CA TYR A 157 -9.98 13.09 -2.86
C TYR A 157 -9.51 14.15 -3.85
N ILE A 158 -8.34 13.87 -4.44
CA ILE A 158 -7.72 14.69 -5.47
C ILE A 158 -7.88 14.02 -6.85
N ASP A 159 -7.42 14.65 -7.90
CA ASP A 159 -7.23 14.01 -9.21
C ASP A 159 -5.98 13.12 -9.15
N TYR A 160 -6.17 11.84 -8.83
CA TYR A 160 -5.08 10.86 -8.69
C TYR A 160 -4.44 10.50 -10.03
N GLU A 161 -5.20 10.52 -11.13
CA GLU A 161 -4.66 10.25 -12.47
C GLU A 161 -3.74 11.40 -12.90
N GLY A 162 -4.19 12.65 -12.76
CA GLY A 162 -3.37 13.84 -13.04
C GLY A 162 -2.17 13.96 -12.10
N PHE A 163 -2.30 13.58 -10.83
CA PHE A 163 -1.19 13.57 -9.87
C PHE A 163 -0.10 12.56 -10.26
N CYS A 164 -0.47 11.39 -10.76
CA CYS A 164 0.47 10.32 -11.12
C CYS A 164 1.00 10.42 -12.57
N SER A 165 0.50 11.36 -13.35
CA SER A 165 0.91 11.56 -14.76
C SER A 165 1.93 12.69 -14.95
N ARG A 166 2.42 13.27 -13.85
CA ARG A 166 3.39 14.39 -13.86
C ARG A 166 4.82 13.94 -14.08
#